data_8422194ac6133482caccea059a05295a
#
_entry.id   8422194ac6133482caccea059a05295a
#
_cell.length_a   1.000
_cell.length_b   1.000
_cell.length_c   1.000
_cell.angle_alpha   90.00
_cell.angle_beta   90.00
_cell.angle_gamma   90.00
#
_symmetry.space_group_name_H-M   'P 1'
#
loop_
_entity.id
_entity.type
_entity.pdbx_description
1 polymer ?
#
loop_
_entity_poly.entity_id
_entity_poly.type
_entity_poly.pdbx_seq_one_letter_code
_entity_poly.pdbx_strand_id
1 'polypeptide(L)'
;MINSPSNPRVLMVTPEVTYLPHGMGQNSDGLNAKAGGLADVSAALISALYNQGADVHVALPDYRSIFNGNLSPTAKRALSKIRNSVPEERIHLAQDRAFFYLNHIYSGNEFENIKISLAFQREVINHIVPKVRPDLIHCNDWMTALIPAMARQLGIPSLFTIHKIHTVKCTLSEI
;
A
#
# COMPACT_ATOMS: atom_id res chain seq x y z
N MET A 1 26.02 17.68 -10.30
CA MET A 1 24.94 18.05 -9.36
C MET A 1 23.67 17.41 -9.89
N ILE A 2 23.12 16.44 -9.16
CA ILE A 2 21.82 15.84 -9.52
C ILE A 2 20.79 16.90 -9.12
N ASN A 3 20.11 17.51 -10.09
CA ASN A 3 18.95 18.35 -9.81
C ASN A 3 17.87 17.45 -9.24
N SER A 4 17.78 17.35 -7.93
CA SER A 4 16.61 16.74 -7.28
C SER A 4 15.39 17.58 -7.67
N PRO A 5 14.29 16.97 -8.12
CA PRO A 5 13.07 17.70 -8.36
C PRO A 5 12.68 18.46 -7.08
N SER A 6 12.17 19.69 -7.21
CA SER A 6 11.82 20.55 -6.09
C SER A 6 10.75 19.92 -5.16
N ASN A 7 10.07 18.88 -5.59
CA ASN A 7 9.09 18.11 -4.84
C ASN A 7 9.09 16.64 -5.33
N PRO A 8 9.94 15.77 -4.77
CA PRO A 8 10.05 14.39 -5.20
C PRO A 8 8.75 13.63 -4.94
N ARG A 9 8.36 12.79 -5.91
CA ARG A 9 7.21 11.89 -5.77
C ARG A 9 7.59 10.67 -4.96
N VAL A 10 6.94 10.48 -3.83
CA VAL A 10 7.17 9.37 -2.91
C VAL A 10 6.03 8.37 -3.00
N LEU A 11 6.34 7.12 -3.30
CA LEU A 11 5.39 6.01 -3.21
C LEU A 11 5.57 5.29 -1.88
N MET A 12 4.61 5.49 -0.96
CA MET A 12 4.51 4.73 0.28
C MET A 12 3.86 3.39 0.01
N VAL A 13 4.56 2.30 0.24
CA VAL A 13 4.02 0.94 0.09
C VAL A 13 3.85 0.34 1.48
N THR A 14 2.61 0.04 1.85
CA THR A 14 2.27 -0.49 3.18
C THR A 14 1.10 -1.48 3.10
N PRO A 15 1.13 -2.58 3.87
CA PRO A 15 0.00 -3.50 3.93
C PRO A 15 -1.15 -2.99 4.80
N GLU A 16 -0.90 -1.98 5.63
CA GLU A 16 -1.85 -1.50 6.64
C GLU A 16 -1.90 0.02 6.69
N VAL A 17 -3.09 0.55 6.95
CA VAL A 17 -3.30 1.97 7.25
C VAL A 17 -4.54 2.13 8.11
N THR A 18 -4.50 3.05 9.09
CA THR A 18 -5.66 3.37 9.93
C THR A 18 -6.55 4.43 9.27
N TYR A 19 -5.95 5.39 8.62
CA TYR A 19 -6.64 6.48 7.89
C TYR A 19 -5.71 7.07 6.83
N LEU A 20 -6.28 7.80 5.90
CA LEU A 20 -5.54 8.59 4.92
C LEU A 20 -6.04 10.05 4.95
N PRO A 21 -5.19 11.04 4.67
CA PRO A 21 -5.58 12.44 4.65
C PRO A 21 -6.71 12.74 3.67
N HIS A 22 -7.64 13.60 4.07
CA HIS A 22 -8.60 14.19 3.16
C HIS A 22 -7.87 14.86 1.98
N GLY A 23 -8.35 14.65 0.77
CA GLY A 23 -7.76 15.21 -0.45
C GLY A 23 -6.72 14.33 -1.15
N MET A 24 -6.32 13.18 -0.57
CA MET A 24 -5.52 12.18 -1.29
C MET A 24 -6.36 11.38 -2.31
N GLY A 25 -7.67 11.29 -2.09
CA GLY A 25 -8.64 10.63 -2.95
C GLY A 25 -10.02 10.69 -2.31
N GLN A 26 -11.09 10.53 -3.12
CA GLN A 26 -12.48 10.65 -2.63
C GLN A 26 -12.88 9.54 -1.64
N ASN A 27 -12.15 8.44 -1.59
CA ASN A 27 -12.41 7.30 -0.69
C ASN A 27 -11.42 7.20 0.47
N SER A 28 -10.58 8.22 0.70
CA SER A 28 -9.60 8.22 1.80
C SER A 28 -10.24 7.87 3.16
N ASP A 29 -11.46 8.34 3.41
CA ASP A 29 -12.19 8.14 4.67
C ASP A 29 -12.68 6.70 4.89
N GLY A 30 -12.82 5.91 3.82
CA GLY A 30 -13.31 4.52 3.88
C GLY A 30 -12.19 3.47 3.93
N LEU A 31 -10.95 3.88 3.75
CA LEU A 31 -9.81 2.95 3.69
C LEU A 31 -9.18 2.80 5.07
N ASN A 32 -9.67 1.83 5.81
CA ASN A 32 -9.12 1.43 7.11
C ASN A 32 -8.83 -0.07 7.07
N ALA A 33 -7.55 -0.43 7.16
CA ALA A 33 -7.08 -1.79 7.28
C ALA A 33 -6.01 -1.83 8.37
N LYS A 34 -6.40 -2.24 9.58
CA LYS A 34 -5.53 -2.25 10.76
C LYS A 34 -5.48 -3.64 11.38
N ALA A 35 -4.24 -4.13 11.54
CA ALA A 35 -3.96 -5.32 12.35
C ALA A 35 -3.05 -5.00 13.54
N GLY A 36 -2.23 -3.95 13.43
CA GLY A 36 -1.29 -3.57 14.48
C GLY A 36 -0.85 -2.10 14.44
N GLY A 37 0.25 -1.80 15.12
CA GLY A 37 0.81 -0.44 15.21
C GLY A 37 1.37 0.08 13.89
N LEU A 38 1.70 -0.79 12.95
CA LEU A 38 2.16 -0.41 11.61
C LEU A 38 1.15 0.50 10.90
N ALA A 39 -0.14 0.21 11.03
CA ALA A 39 -1.21 1.01 10.43
C ALA A 39 -1.22 2.45 10.91
N ASP A 40 -1.01 2.66 12.21
CA ASP A 40 -0.98 3.99 12.83
C ASP A 40 0.26 4.78 12.41
N VAL A 41 1.42 4.13 12.41
CA VAL A 41 2.70 4.75 11.98
C VAL A 41 2.65 5.12 10.51
N SER A 42 2.16 4.22 9.65
CA SER A 42 2.00 4.48 8.22
C SER A 42 1.06 5.67 7.97
N ALA A 43 -0.09 5.70 8.62
CA ALA A 43 -1.06 6.79 8.51
C ALA A 43 -0.47 8.14 8.98
N ALA A 44 0.22 8.15 10.12
CA ALA A 44 0.83 9.36 10.66
C ALA A 44 1.93 9.91 9.73
N LEU A 45 2.80 9.04 9.20
CA LEU A 45 3.86 9.43 8.29
C LEU A 45 3.31 9.96 6.95
N ILE A 46 2.34 9.26 6.35
CA ILE A 46 1.67 9.69 5.14
C ILE A 46 1.04 11.08 5.35
N SER A 47 0.33 11.25 6.46
CA SER A 47 -0.32 12.53 6.79
C SER A 47 0.69 13.66 7.00
N ALA A 48 1.79 13.40 7.69
CA ALA A 48 2.85 14.38 7.91
C ALA A 48 3.47 14.84 6.58
N LEU A 49 3.81 13.91 5.70
CA LEU A 49 4.36 14.21 4.37
C LEU A 49 3.35 15.00 3.52
N TYR A 50 2.11 14.55 3.49
CA TYR A 50 1.05 15.21 2.73
C TYR A 50 0.80 16.65 3.20
N ASN A 51 0.72 16.87 4.52
CA ASN A 51 0.51 18.19 5.11
C ASN A 51 1.71 19.14 4.91
N GLN A 52 2.91 18.60 4.73
CA GLN A 52 4.10 19.37 4.35
C GLN A 52 4.17 19.68 2.85
N GLY A 53 3.16 19.26 2.07
CA GLY A 53 3.09 19.51 0.64
C GLY A 53 3.90 18.55 -0.22
N ALA A 54 4.38 17.42 0.33
CA ALA A 54 5.07 16.40 -0.45
C ALA A 54 4.12 15.73 -1.47
N ASP A 55 4.65 15.36 -2.65
CA ASP A 55 3.92 14.57 -3.63
C ASP A 55 3.92 13.09 -3.22
N VAL A 56 3.10 12.78 -2.18
CA VAL A 56 3.02 11.43 -1.61
C VAL A 56 1.87 10.64 -2.21
N HIS A 57 2.18 9.45 -2.71
CA HIS A 57 1.26 8.42 -3.19
C HIS A 57 1.32 7.21 -2.26
N VAL A 58 0.23 6.46 -2.16
CA VAL A 58 0.11 5.29 -1.28
C VAL A 58 -0.31 4.07 -2.08
N ALA A 59 0.39 2.96 -1.91
CA ALA A 59 0.01 1.65 -2.42
C ALA A 59 -0.44 0.75 -1.27
N LEU A 60 -1.65 0.19 -1.39
CA LEU A 60 -2.30 -0.72 -0.44
C LEU A 60 -2.86 -1.93 -1.18
N PRO A 61 -2.96 -3.12 -0.56
CA PRO A 61 -3.79 -4.19 -1.11
C PRO A 61 -5.26 -3.79 -1.15
N ASP A 62 -6.00 -4.18 -2.19
CA ASP A 62 -7.45 -3.95 -2.27
C ASP A 62 -8.22 -4.92 -1.36
N TYR A 63 -8.23 -4.65 -0.08
CA TYR A 63 -8.97 -5.42 0.93
C TYR A 63 -10.46 -5.12 0.89
N ARG A 64 -11.13 -5.52 -0.15
CA ARG A 64 -12.56 -5.20 -0.39
C ARG A 64 -13.46 -5.57 0.79
N SER A 65 -13.29 -6.76 1.36
CA SER A 65 -14.09 -7.20 2.49
C SER A 65 -13.81 -6.40 3.76
N ILE A 66 -12.53 -6.12 4.06
CA ILE A 66 -12.11 -5.36 5.24
C ILE A 66 -12.59 -3.90 5.12
N PHE A 67 -12.33 -3.24 3.99
CA PHE A 67 -12.76 -1.85 3.77
C PHE A 67 -14.29 -1.68 3.81
N ASN A 68 -15.04 -2.71 3.39
CA ASN A 68 -16.49 -2.68 3.41
C ASN A 68 -17.11 -3.16 4.72
N GLY A 69 -16.32 -3.69 5.66
CA GLY A 69 -16.82 -4.32 6.88
C GLY A 69 -17.69 -3.40 7.74
N ASN A 70 -17.37 -2.12 7.79
CA ASN A 70 -18.02 -1.12 8.64
C ASN A 70 -19.06 -0.24 7.91
N LEU A 71 -19.35 -0.50 6.64
CA LEU A 71 -20.24 0.34 5.85
C LEU A 71 -21.66 -0.23 5.75
N SER A 72 -22.67 0.65 5.85
CA SER A 72 -24.05 0.27 5.57
C SER A 72 -24.23 -0.18 4.11
N PRO A 73 -25.25 -1.01 3.79
CA PRO A 73 -25.51 -1.45 2.42
C PRO A 73 -25.71 -0.31 1.42
N THR A 74 -26.29 0.80 1.87
CA THR A 74 -26.51 2.00 1.06
C THR A 74 -25.19 2.72 0.75
N ALA A 75 -24.32 2.86 1.77
CA ALA A 75 -22.98 3.45 1.62
C ALA A 75 -22.09 2.58 0.71
N LYS A 76 -22.19 1.24 0.81
CA LYS A 76 -21.48 0.31 -0.08
C LYS A 76 -21.84 0.51 -1.56
N ARG A 77 -23.15 0.68 -1.86
CA ARG A 77 -23.62 0.92 -3.24
C ARG A 77 -23.19 2.28 -3.76
N ALA A 78 -23.22 3.32 -2.93
CA ALA A 78 -22.77 4.66 -3.28
C ALA A 78 -21.27 4.68 -3.60
N LEU A 79 -20.44 4.09 -2.73
CA LEU A 79 -18.99 3.97 -2.92
C LEU A 79 -18.62 3.16 -4.16
N SER A 80 -19.34 2.07 -4.44
CA SER A 80 -19.11 1.27 -5.65
C SER A 80 -19.34 2.09 -6.93
N LYS A 81 -20.33 2.98 -6.96
CA LYS A 81 -20.58 3.87 -8.10
C LYS A 81 -19.50 4.95 -8.23
N ILE A 82 -19.05 5.52 -7.12
CA ILE A 82 -18.01 6.56 -7.09
C ILE A 82 -16.64 5.96 -7.47
N ARG A 83 -16.29 4.78 -6.99
CA ARG A 83 -15.06 4.06 -7.33
C ARG A 83 -14.85 3.87 -8.84
N ASN A 84 -15.91 3.74 -9.59
CA ASN A 84 -15.84 3.56 -11.05
C ASN A 84 -15.81 4.88 -11.84
N SER A 85 -16.00 6.03 -11.18
CA SER A 85 -16.18 7.32 -11.86
C SER A 85 -15.06 8.33 -11.69
N VAL A 86 -14.18 8.17 -10.69
CA VAL A 86 -13.07 9.12 -10.43
C VAL A 86 -11.78 8.36 -10.12
N PRO A 87 -10.69 8.59 -10.85
CA PRO A 87 -9.38 8.06 -10.49
C PRO A 87 -8.95 8.64 -9.15
N GLU A 88 -8.63 7.77 -8.19
CA GLU A 88 -7.98 8.18 -6.95
C GLU A 88 -6.56 8.60 -7.30
N GLU A 89 -6.28 9.90 -7.31
CA GLU A 89 -5.03 10.42 -7.86
C GLU A 89 -3.80 9.96 -7.08
N ARG A 90 -3.92 9.76 -5.75
CA ARG A 90 -2.79 9.46 -4.87
C ARG A 90 -2.89 8.15 -4.09
N ILE A 91 -4.00 7.45 -4.21
CA ILE A 91 -4.23 6.15 -3.57
C ILE A 91 -4.29 5.08 -4.66
N HIS A 92 -3.46 4.06 -4.52
CA HIS A 92 -3.33 2.97 -5.49
C HIS A 92 -3.61 1.65 -4.81
N LEU A 93 -4.73 1.02 -5.15
CA LEU A 93 -5.10 -0.28 -4.62
C LEU A 93 -4.57 -1.38 -5.54
N ALA A 94 -3.71 -2.24 -5.01
CA ALA A 94 -3.22 -3.43 -5.69
C ALA A 94 -4.37 -4.42 -5.90
N GLN A 95 -4.57 -4.86 -7.15
CA GLN A 95 -5.73 -5.64 -7.58
C GLN A 95 -5.38 -7.11 -7.74
N ASP A 96 -5.57 -7.91 -6.69
CA ASP A 96 -5.40 -9.37 -6.77
C ASP A 96 -6.47 -10.08 -5.94
N ARG A 97 -6.91 -11.26 -6.41
CA ARG A 97 -7.89 -12.10 -5.69
C ARG A 97 -7.40 -12.55 -4.33
N ALA A 98 -6.08 -12.59 -4.12
CA ALA A 98 -5.46 -12.94 -2.84
C ALA A 98 -5.92 -12.05 -1.68
N PHE A 99 -6.34 -10.80 -1.95
CA PHE A 99 -6.77 -9.87 -0.88
C PHE A 99 -8.27 -9.57 -0.85
N PHE A 100 -9.01 -9.81 -1.93
CA PHE A 100 -10.40 -9.33 -2.08
C PHE A 100 -11.36 -9.84 -1.00
N TYR A 101 -11.14 -11.06 -0.52
CA TYR A 101 -12.04 -11.74 0.39
C TYR A 101 -11.45 -11.99 1.78
N LEU A 102 -10.31 -11.37 2.08
CA LEU A 102 -9.71 -11.48 3.39
C LEU A 102 -10.58 -10.78 4.45
N ASN A 103 -10.78 -11.45 5.57
CA ASN A 103 -11.41 -10.88 6.77
C ASN A 103 -10.39 -10.29 7.74
N HIS A 104 -9.13 -10.69 7.60
CA HIS A 104 -7.98 -10.22 8.37
C HIS A 104 -6.80 -9.98 7.43
N ILE A 105 -5.96 -9.00 7.75
CA ILE A 105 -4.78 -8.64 6.94
C ILE A 105 -3.76 -9.78 6.95
N TYR A 106 -3.59 -10.43 8.11
CA TYR A 106 -2.69 -11.56 8.28
C TYR A 106 -3.48 -12.83 8.55
N SER A 107 -3.12 -13.89 7.85
CA SER A 107 -3.61 -15.26 8.11
C SER A 107 -2.86 -15.88 9.30
N GLY A 108 -3.49 -16.82 10.01
CA GLY A 108 -2.79 -17.70 10.94
C GLY A 108 -1.84 -18.70 10.25
N ASN A 109 -1.88 -18.79 8.92
CA ASN A 109 -1.04 -19.66 8.10
C ASN A 109 0.07 -18.85 7.43
N GLU A 110 1.33 -19.18 7.73
CA GLU A 110 2.51 -18.48 7.20
C GLU A 110 2.60 -18.54 5.68
N PHE A 111 2.29 -19.70 5.09
CA PHE A 111 2.33 -19.87 3.64
C PHE A 111 1.30 -19.01 2.90
N GLU A 112 0.12 -18.81 3.48
CA GLU A 112 -0.87 -17.85 2.94
C GLU A 112 -0.37 -16.42 3.04
N ASN A 113 0.28 -16.05 4.14
CA ASN A 113 0.87 -14.73 4.31
C ASN A 113 1.95 -14.46 3.27
N ILE A 114 2.80 -15.45 2.95
CA ILE A 114 3.78 -15.36 1.88
C ILE A 114 3.09 -15.11 0.52
N LYS A 115 2.07 -15.90 0.17
CA LYS A 115 1.32 -15.73 -1.08
C LYS A 115 0.69 -14.34 -1.21
N ILE A 116 0.06 -13.85 -0.13
CA ILE A 116 -0.53 -12.51 -0.08
C ILE A 116 0.54 -11.44 -0.30
N SER A 117 1.67 -11.58 0.40
CA SER A 117 2.83 -10.69 0.27
C SER A 117 3.38 -10.65 -1.16
N LEU A 118 3.60 -11.80 -1.77
CA LEU A 118 4.11 -11.90 -3.14
C LEU A 118 3.14 -11.29 -4.16
N ALA A 119 1.82 -11.57 -4.00
CA ALA A 119 0.80 -10.97 -4.86
C ALA A 119 0.81 -9.43 -4.75
N PHE A 120 0.91 -8.90 -3.52
CA PHE A 120 0.96 -7.47 -3.29
C PHE A 120 2.18 -6.82 -3.95
N GLN A 121 3.36 -7.37 -3.71
CA GLN A 121 4.62 -6.84 -4.25
C GLN A 121 4.64 -6.89 -5.78
N ARG A 122 4.13 -7.98 -6.37
CA ARG A 122 4.01 -8.12 -7.82
C ARG A 122 3.10 -7.04 -8.42
N GLU A 123 1.94 -6.81 -7.82
CA GLU A 123 1.01 -5.77 -8.27
C GLU A 123 1.62 -4.36 -8.15
N VAL A 124 2.33 -4.08 -7.05
CA VAL A 124 3.02 -2.81 -6.87
C VAL A 124 4.05 -2.58 -7.98
N ILE A 125 4.93 -3.54 -8.22
CA ILE A 125 6.02 -3.39 -9.20
C ILE A 125 5.50 -3.34 -10.63
N ASN A 126 4.56 -4.22 -10.99
CA ASN A 126 4.13 -4.36 -12.37
C ASN A 126 3.09 -3.33 -12.81
N HIS A 127 2.28 -2.82 -11.88
CA HIS A 127 1.14 -1.96 -12.21
C HIS A 127 1.18 -0.59 -11.54
N ILE A 128 1.56 -0.50 -10.27
CA ILE A 128 1.51 0.77 -9.53
C ILE A 128 2.76 1.61 -9.82
N VAL A 129 3.95 1.05 -9.74
CA VAL A 129 5.20 1.77 -9.99
C VAL A 129 5.23 2.39 -11.41
N PRO A 130 4.90 1.67 -12.50
CA PRO A 130 4.86 2.27 -13.83
C PRO A 130 3.82 3.39 -13.98
N LYS A 131 2.70 3.30 -13.27
CA LYS A 131 1.65 4.31 -13.27
C LYS A 131 2.07 5.56 -12.50
N VAL A 132 2.62 5.39 -11.29
CA VAL A 132 3.00 6.48 -10.38
C VAL A 132 4.31 7.14 -10.83
N ARG A 133 5.28 6.37 -11.31
CA ARG A 133 6.64 6.82 -11.66
C ARG A 133 7.29 7.57 -10.49
N PRO A 134 7.47 6.91 -9.34
CA PRO A 134 8.00 7.56 -8.15
C PRO A 134 9.49 7.88 -8.29
N ASP A 135 9.91 8.95 -7.65
CA ASP A 135 11.33 9.30 -7.46
C ASP A 135 11.94 8.52 -6.27
N LEU A 136 11.09 8.08 -5.33
CA LEU A 136 11.45 7.28 -4.16
C LEU A 136 10.33 6.30 -3.82
N ILE A 137 10.68 5.05 -3.50
CA ILE A 137 9.74 4.08 -2.94
C ILE A 137 10.07 3.86 -1.47
N HIS A 138 9.09 4.09 -0.58
CA HIS A 138 9.21 3.80 0.84
C HIS A 138 8.40 2.55 1.20
N CYS A 139 9.10 1.47 1.46
CA CYS A 139 8.54 0.16 1.78
C CYS A 139 8.42 -0.02 3.28
N ASN A 140 7.29 -0.53 3.75
CA ASN A 140 6.99 -0.73 5.16
C ASN A 140 6.77 -2.21 5.48
N ASP A 141 7.69 -2.73 6.28
CA ASP A 141 7.70 -4.08 6.86
C ASP A 141 7.79 -5.23 5.83
N TRP A 142 7.82 -6.45 6.35
CA TRP A 142 8.15 -7.69 5.65
C TRP A 142 7.30 -7.97 4.38
N MET A 143 6.03 -7.56 4.37
CA MET A 143 5.16 -7.75 3.19
C MET A 143 5.59 -6.93 1.97
N THR A 144 6.58 -6.06 2.11
CA THR A 144 7.10 -5.21 1.03
C THR A 144 8.60 -5.45 0.77
N ALA A 145 9.18 -6.48 1.41
CA ALA A 145 10.64 -6.66 1.52
C ALA A 145 11.37 -6.95 0.21
N LEU A 146 10.69 -7.47 -0.82
CA LEU A 146 11.30 -7.72 -2.13
C LEU A 146 11.25 -6.50 -3.07
N ILE A 147 10.40 -5.52 -2.78
CA ILE A 147 10.27 -4.31 -3.61
C ILE A 147 11.59 -3.55 -3.73
N PRO A 148 12.40 -3.36 -2.66
CA PRO A 148 13.69 -2.67 -2.78
C PRO A 148 14.66 -3.30 -3.78
N ALA A 149 14.69 -4.63 -3.87
CA ALA A 149 15.53 -5.33 -4.85
C ALA A 149 15.08 -5.04 -6.28
N MET A 150 13.76 -5.03 -6.53
CA MET A 150 13.19 -4.72 -7.83
C MET A 150 13.32 -3.23 -8.18
N ALA A 151 13.10 -2.34 -7.21
CA ALA A 151 13.29 -0.89 -7.37
C ALA A 151 14.73 -0.57 -7.81
N ARG A 152 15.72 -1.24 -7.22
CA ARG A 152 17.12 -1.11 -7.62
C ARG A 152 17.34 -1.48 -9.09
N GLN A 153 16.71 -2.54 -9.59
CA GLN A 153 16.81 -2.93 -11.01
C GLN A 153 16.19 -1.89 -11.93
N LEU A 154 15.16 -1.19 -11.46
CA LEU A 154 14.50 -0.09 -12.17
C LEU A 154 15.23 1.26 -12.02
N GLY A 155 16.31 1.33 -11.24
CA GLY A 155 17.05 2.55 -10.96
C GLY A 155 16.30 3.52 -10.02
N ILE A 156 15.30 3.03 -9.26
CA ILE A 156 14.51 3.85 -8.34
C ILE A 156 15.07 3.70 -6.93
N PRO A 157 15.46 4.80 -6.25
CA PRO A 157 15.83 4.77 -4.84
C PRO A 157 14.73 4.21 -3.96
N SER A 158 15.11 3.44 -2.92
CA SER A 158 14.13 2.89 -1.99
C SER A 158 14.59 3.04 -0.54
N LEU A 159 13.61 3.28 0.35
CA LEU A 159 13.75 3.23 1.79
C LEU A 159 12.94 2.04 2.30
N PHE A 160 13.51 1.26 3.22
CA PHE A 160 12.83 0.13 3.84
C PHE A 160 12.78 0.31 5.35
N THR A 161 11.58 0.40 5.93
CA THR A 161 11.36 0.51 7.37
C THR A 161 10.89 -0.82 7.93
N ILE A 162 11.63 -1.34 8.90
CA ILE A 162 11.31 -2.57 9.61
C ILE A 162 10.54 -2.20 10.89
N HIS A 163 9.28 -2.64 10.96
CA HIS A 163 8.44 -2.44 12.16
C HIS A 163 8.46 -3.65 13.08
N LYS A 164 8.62 -4.84 12.51
CA LYS A 164 8.70 -6.08 13.25
C LYS A 164 9.69 -7.02 12.57
N ILE A 165 10.61 -7.57 13.35
CA ILE A 165 11.52 -8.60 12.86
C ILE A 165 10.77 -9.93 12.87
N HIS A 166 10.48 -10.45 11.67
CA HIS A 166 9.94 -11.79 11.46
C HIS A 166 11.08 -12.78 11.22
N THR A 167 10.95 -13.94 11.84
CA THR A 167 11.91 -15.04 11.65
C THR A 167 11.47 -16.02 10.56
N VAL A 168 10.34 -15.78 9.92
CA VAL A 168 9.86 -16.63 8.82
C VAL A 168 10.80 -16.51 7.64
N LYS A 169 11.29 -17.65 7.19
CA LYS A 169 12.20 -17.74 6.04
C LYS A 169 11.44 -18.41 4.90
N CYS A 170 11.46 -17.81 3.72
CA CYS A 170 11.11 -18.49 2.50
C CYS A 170 12.38 -18.81 1.71
N THR A 171 12.36 -19.91 0.98
CA THR A 171 13.42 -20.28 0.06
C THR A 171 13.24 -19.58 -1.28
N LEU A 172 14.32 -19.45 -2.08
CA LEU A 172 14.22 -18.88 -3.43
C LEU A 172 13.27 -19.66 -4.35
N SER A 173 13.03 -20.93 -4.08
CA SER A 173 12.08 -21.76 -4.84
C SER A 173 10.61 -21.48 -4.50
N GLU A 174 10.34 -20.77 -3.41
CA GLU A 174 9.00 -20.37 -2.96
C GLU A 174 8.63 -18.95 -3.42
N ILE A 175 9.60 -18.21 -3.95
CA ILE A 175 9.45 -16.88 -4.52
C ILE A 175 9.30 -16.97 -6.05
#